data_55dff4ba445727bfef1137ec9ce932d8
#
_entry.id   55dff4ba445727bfef1137ec9ce932d8
#
_cell.length_a   1.000
_cell.length_b   1.000
_cell.length_c   1.000
_cell.angle_alpha   90.00
_cell.angle_beta   90.00
_cell.angle_gamma   90.00
#
_symmetry.space_group_name_H-M   'P 1'
#
loop_
_entity.id
_entity.type
_entity.pdbx_description
1 polymer ?
#
loop_
_entity_poly.entity_id
_entity_poly.type
_entity_poly.pdbx_seq_one_letter_code
_entity_poly.pdbx_strand_id
1 'polypeptide(L)'
;MHCGDVFDAAAASVHPDESDHTLMDEYRHAAAFLKSIREALPTGCRLIICEGNHDDNIRRADPRRIPKGLRETALWMNTEFAEEFKRWHWRPYIKSAAGCYRVGQVVFYHGFDCGLTSDELEGLQMNNQTGCHPFRLFVRGHTHRPVPPTQMMRTRKVSLPWWYMNVGTCGPLKPDYMTRKDTGNWGSGLALIEARMETASRLNAKEWEAELRTMPC
;
A
#
# COMPACT_ATOMS: atom_id res chain seq x y z
N MET A 1 -4.19 -8.73 -0.54
CA MET A 1 -3.94 -7.35 -0.07
C MET A 1 -3.10 -6.63 -1.12
N HIS A 2 -3.44 -5.39 -1.45
CA HIS A 2 -2.64 -4.47 -2.24
C HIS A 2 -2.27 -3.27 -1.36
N CYS A 3 -1.00 -2.85 -1.39
CA CYS A 3 -0.50 -1.80 -0.50
C CYS A 3 -0.58 -0.38 -1.10
N GLY A 4 -1.51 -0.13 -2.02
CA GLY A 4 -1.81 1.19 -2.58
C GLY A 4 -1.06 1.54 -3.85
N ASP A 5 -1.29 2.76 -4.33
CA ASP A 5 -0.83 3.28 -5.63
C ASP A 5 -1.24 2.33 -6.76
N VAL A 6 -2.55 2.05 -6.84
CA VAL A 6 -3.14 1.19 -7.87
C VAL A 6 -3.12 1.89 -9.22
N PHE A 7 -3.24 3.22 -9.21
CA PHE A 7 -3.07 4.11 -10.36
C PHE A 7 -2.24 5.32 -9.96
N ASP A 8 -1.57 5.94 -10.90
CA ASP A 8 -0.66 7.05 -10.63
C ASP A 8 -1.41 8.38 -10.41
N ALA A 9 -2.59 8.52 -11.02
CA ALA A 9 -3.35 9.77 -11.02
C ALA A 9 -2.50 10.98 -11.42
N ALA A 10 -1.62 10.80 -12.42
CA ALA A 10 -0.64 11.79 -12.85
C ALA A 10 -1.29 13.12 -13.22
N ALA A 11 -2.44 13.10 -13.88
CA ALA A 11 -3.21 14.31 -14.24
C ALA A 11 -3.69 15.11 -13.02
N ALA A 12 -3.80 14.49 -11.85
CA ALA A 12 -4.20 15.11 -10.58
C ALA A 12 -3.01 15.38 -9.65
N SER A 13 -1.82 14.90 -10.00
CA SER A 13 -0.61 15.02 -9.20
C SER A 13 -0.08 16.47 -9.17
N VAL A 14 0.60 16.82 -8.10
CA VAL A 14 1.41 18.05 -8.02
C VAL A 14 2.67 17.98 -8.89
N HIS A 15 3.05 16.77 -9.29
CA HIS A 15 4.14 16.46 -10.20
C HIS A 15 3.58 15.73 -11.43
N PRO A 16 2.85 16.44 -12.33
CA PRO A 16 2.34 15.82 -13.52
C PRO A 16 3.51 15.32 -14.35
N ASP A 17 3.39 14.12 -14.88
CA ASP A 17 4.30 13.64 -15.89
C ASP A 17 3.92 14.20 -17.27
N GLU A 18 4.81 14.04 -18.25
CA GLU A 18 4.58 14.42 -19.62
C GLU A 18 3.93 13.26 -20.44
N SER A 19 3.39 12.25 -19.74
CA SER A 19 2.77 11.13 -20.43
C SER A 19 1.45 11.55 -21.09
N ASP A 20 1.18 11.00 -22.26
CA ASP A 20 -0.08 11.19 -22.97
C ASP A 20 -1.23 10.35 -22.38
N HIS A 21 -0.99 9.65 -21.28
CA HIS A 21 -2.01 8.81 -20.62
C HIS A 21 -3.06 9.65 -19.92
N THR A 22 -4.30 9.39 -20.26
CA THR A 22 -5.42 10.02 -19.57
C THR A 22 -5.73 9.29 -18.26
N LEU A 23 -6.40 9.96 -17.32
CA LEU A 23 -6.87 9.32 -16.09
C LEU A 23 -7.75 8.09 -16.38
N MET A 24 -8.50 8.10 -17.49
CA MET A 24 -9.31 6.96 -17.92
C MET A 24 -8.46 5.78 -18.39
N ASP A 25 -7.32 6.03 -19.00
CA ASP A 25 -6.38 4.98 -19.38
C ASP A 25 -5.75 4.33 -18.15
N GLU A 26 -5.40 5.13 -17.15
CA GLU A 26 -4.92 4.64 -15.87
C GLU A 26 -5.98 3.75 -15.18
N TYR A 27 -7.25 4.19 -15.13
CA TYR A 27 -8.33 3.39 -14.57
C TYR A 27 -8.56 2.08 -15.32
N ARG A 28 -8.47 2.09 -16.65
CA ARG A 28 -8.59 0.89 -17.48
C ARG A 28 -7.50 -0.12 -17.15
N HIS A 29 -6.25 0.34 -17.08
CA HIS A 29 -5.11 -0.51 -16.76
C HIS A 29 -5.19 -1.04 -15.32
N ALA A 30 -5.52 -0.20 -14.36
CA ALA A 30 -5.69 -0.59 -12.96
C ALA A 30 -6.82 -1.62 -12.79
N ALA A 31 -7.97 -1.42 -13.43
CA ALA A 31 -9.08 -2.38 -13.39
C ALA A 31 -8.69 -3.74 -14.00
N ALA A 32 -7.98 -3.72 -15.14
CA ALA A 32 -7.48 -4.95 -15.77
C ALA A 32 -6.48 -5.69 -14.87
N PHE A 33 -5.57 -4.96 -14.23
CA PHE A 33 -4.60 -5.51 -13.29
C PHE A 33 -5.29 -6.13 -12.06
N LEU A 34 -6.19 -5.41 -11.42
CA LEU A 34 -6.94 -5.89 -10.25
C LEU A 34 -7.80 -7.11 -10.61
N LYS A 35 -8.42 -7.10 -11.79
CA LYS A 35 -9.16 -8.24 -12.32
C LYS A 35 -8.27 -9.47 -12.47
N SER A 36 -7.08 -9.32 -13.05
CA SER A 36 -6.14 -10.42 -13.23
C SER A 36 -5.71 -11.04 -11.90
N ILE A 37 -5.44 -10.22 -10.88
CA ILE A 37 -5.16 -10.70 -9.52
C ILE A 37 -6.36 -11.47 -8.96
N ARG A 38 -7.55 -10.91 -9.05
CA ARG A 38 -8.77 -11.53 -8.53
C ARG A 38 -9.05 -12.88 -9.17
N GLU A 39 -8.84 -13.00 -10.47
CA GLU A 39 -9.07 -14.24 -11.23
C GLU A 39 -8.02 -15.32 -10.93
N ALA A 40 -6.82 -14.91 -10.51
CA ALA A 40 -5.78 -15.84 -10.07
C ALA A 40 -5.97 -16.35 -8.62
N LEU A 41 -6.83 -15.71 -7.83
CA LEU A 41 -7.07 -16.06 -6.43
C LEU A 41 -8.23 -17.06 -6.30
N PRO A 42 -8.21 -17.92 -5.27
CA PRO A 42 -9.35 -18.79 -4.95
C PRO A 42 -10.64 -17.99 -4.75
N THR A 43 -11.77 -18.59 -5.13
CA THR A 43 -13.09 -17.99 -4.91
C THR A 43 -13.34 -17.74 -3.42
N GLY A 44 -13.90 -16.58 -3.09
CA GLY A 44 -14.21 -16.19 -1.71
C GLY A 44 -13.07 -15.45 -0.98
N CYS A 45 -11.92 -15.23 -1.62
CA CYS A 45 -10.89 -14.36 -1.06
C CYS A 45 -11.40 -12.95 -0.82
N ARG A 46 -11.08 -12.37 0.34
CA ARG A 46 -11.33 -10.97 0.62
C ARG A 46 -10.27 -10.12 -0.08
N LEU A 47 -10.71 -9.21 -0.92
CA LEU A 47 -9.88 -8.31 -1.70
C LEU A 47 -9.77 -6.97 -0.98
N ILE A 48 -8.56 -6.52 -0.65
CA ILE A 48 -8.31 -5.30 0.13
C ILE A 48 -7.26 -4.45 -0.57
N ILE A 49 -7.51 -3.14 -0.64
CA ILE A 49 -6.54 -2.12 -1.06
C ILE A 49 -6.37 -1.15 0.11
N CYS A 50 -5.13 -0.90 0.51
CA CYS A 50 -4.79 0.25 1.34
C CYS A 50 -4.42 1.38 0.39
N GLU A 51 -5.28 2.40 0.22
CA GLU A 51 -5.04 3.52 -0.70
C GLU A 51 -3.64 4.12 -0.49
N GLY A 52 -2.97 4.43 -1.59
CA GLY A 52 -1.71 5.18 -1.57
C GLY A 52 -1.91 6.67 -1.79
N ASN A 53 -0.81 7.40 -1.79
CA ASN A 53 -0.85 8.85 -2.00
C ASN A 53 -1.27 9.21 -3.43
N HIS A 54 -0.96 8.38 -4.41
CA HIS A 54 -1.38 8.56 -5.80
C HIS A 54 -2.88 8.30 -5.96
N ASP A 55 -3.41 7.24 -5.35
CA ASP A 55 -4.85 6.96 -5.34
C ASP A 55 -5.67 8.12 -4.73
N ASP A 56 -5.11 8.82 -3.73
CA ASP A 56 -5.74 9.95 -3.05
C ASP A 56 -5.56 11.31 -3.77
N ASN A 57 -4.69 11.37 -4.80
CA ASN A 57 -4.40 12.63 -5.51
C ASN A 57 -5.65 13.32 -6.06
N ILE A 58 -6.61 12.55 -6.57
CA ILE A 58 -7.87 13.11 -7.11
C ILE A 58 -8.66 13.84 -6.04
N ARG A 59 -8.74 13.29 -4.83
CA ARG A 59 -9.46 13.92 -3.71
C ARG A 59 -8.78 15.19 -3.23
N ARG A 60 -7.44 15.23 -3.31
CA ARG A 60 -6.61 16.36 -2.88
C ARG A 60 -6.24 17.32 -3.99
N ALA A 61 -6.60 17.00 -5.24
CA ALA A 61 -6.22 17.79 -6.39
C ALA A 61 -6.58 19.28 -6.23
N ASP A 62 -5.65 20.14 -6.63
CA ASP A 62 -5.87 21.58 -6.67
C ASP A 62 -7.12 21.90 -7.54
N PRO A 63 -8.08 22.68 -7.01
CA PRO A 63 -9.25 23.11 -7.77
C PRO A 63 -8.92 23.79 -9.11
N ARG A 64 -7.73 24.36 -9.24
CA ARG A 64 -7.24 24.96 -10.50
C ARG A 64 -6.88 23.92 -11.56
N ARG A 65 -6.57 22.68 -11.16
CA ARG A 65 -6.23 21.57 -12.07
C ARG A 65 -7.44 20.71 -12.38
N ILE A 66 -8.17 20.33 -11.33
CA ILE A 66 -9.44 19.59 -11.49
C ILE A 66 -10.54 20.39 -10.78
N PRO A 67 -11.39 21.09 -11.51
CA PRO A 67 -12.52 21.84 -10.94
C PRO A 67 -13.36 20.96 -10.01
N LYS A 68 -13.87 21.55 -8.91
CA LYS A 68 -14.58 20.80 -7.87
C LYS A 68 -15.71 19.92 -8.43
N GLY A 69 -16.46 20.41 -9.40
CA GLY A 69 -17.55 19.66 -10.04
C GLY A 69 -17.08 18.47 -10.90
N LEU A 70 -15.82 18.47 -11.34
CA LEU A 70 -15.24 17.36 -12.10
C LEU A 70 -14.52 16.34 -11.21
N ARG A 71 -14.20 16.68 -9.95
CA ARG A 71 -13.54 15.72 -9.04
C ARG A 71 -14.43 14.54 -8.72
N GLU A 72 -15.71 14.78 -8.49
CA GLU A 72 -16.67 13.71 -8.22
C GLU A 72 -16.89 12.82 -9.44
N THR A 73 -16.90 13.40 -10.64
CA THR A 73 -17.00 12.65 -11.89
C THR A 73 -15.69 11.98 -12.29
N ALA A 74 -14.55 12.51 -11.85
CA ALA A 74 -13.24 11.90 -12.07
C ALA A 74 -12.96 10.73 -11.13
N LEU A 75 -13.73 10.54 -10.06
CA LEU A 75 -13.58 9.37 -9.20
C LEU A 75 -13.88 8.09 -9.99
N TRP A 76 -13.02 7.11 -9.84
CA TRP A 76 -13.16 5.80 -10.50
C TRP A 76 -14.54 5.16 -10.30
N MET A 77 -15.21 5.43 -9.18
CA MET A 77 -16.55 4.91 -8.87
C MET A 77 -17.66 5.38 -9.83
N ASN A 78 -17.40 6.43 -10.60
CA ASN A 78 -18.34 6.98 -11.59
C ASN A 78 -17.97 6.56 -13.02
N THR A 79 -17.04 5.65 -13.19
CA THR A 79 -16.56 5.16 -14.49
C THR A 79 -17.14 3.79 -14.82
N GLU A 80 -16.97 3.35 -16.08
CA GLU A 80 -17.29 1.98 -16.51
C GLU A 80 -16.47 0.90 -15.79
N PHE A 81 -15.36 1.27 -15.14
CA PHE A 81 -14.50 0.36 -14.38
C PHE A 81 -14.94 0.19 -12.92
N ALA A 82 -15.95 0.93 -12.48
CA ALA A 82 -16.42 0.95 -11.08
C ALA A 82 -16.74 -0.45 -10.54
N GLU A 83 -17.29 -1.33 -11.38
CA GLU A 83 -17.69 -2.67 -10.95
C GLU A 83 -16.51 -3.53 -10.51
N GLU A 84 -15.32 -3.40 -11.12
CA GLU A 84 -14.12 -4.09 -10.63
C GLU A 84 -13.61 -3.45 -9.34
N PHE A 85 -13.51 -2.13 -9.30
CA PHE A 85 -13.02 -1.41 -8.12
C PHE A 85 -13.91 -1.63 -6.88
N LYS A 86 -15.23 -1.72 -7.03
CA LYS A 86 -16.18 -1.99 -5.94
C LYS A 86 -16.04 -3.40 -5.35
N ARG A 87 -15.40 -4.33 -6.04
CA ARG A 87 -15.12 -5.68 -5.51
C ARG A 87 -14.04 -5.67 -4.44
N TRP A 88 -13.26 -4.60 -4.39
CA TRP A 88 -12.17 -4.41 -3.45
C TRP A 88 -12.63 -3.53 -2.28
N HIS A 89 -12.22 -3.91 -1.08
CA HIS A 89 -12.44 -3.09 0.11
C HIS A 89 -11.30 -2.08 0.25
N TRP A 90 -11.60 -0.80 0.08
CA TRP A 90 -10.62 0.29 0.14
C TRP A 90 -10.45 0.83 1.54
N ARG A 91 -9.22 0.91 2.01
CA ARG A 91 -8.84 1.60 3.24
C ARG A 91 -8.28 2.97 2.86
N PRO A 92 -8.75 4.08 3.47
CA PRO A 92 -8.36 5.42 3.04
C PRO A 92 -6.89 5.71 3.33
N TYR A 93 -6.27 6.58 2.54
CA TYR A 93 -4.90 7.07 2.77
C TYR A 93 -4.86 8.03 3.96
N ILE A 94 -4.81 7.50 5.17
CA ILE A 94 -4.79 8.25 6.43
C ILE A 94 -3.71 7.67 7.35
N LYS A 95 -2.80 8.53 7.83
CA LYS A 95 -1.69 8.16 8.75
C LYS A 95 -2.21 7.84 10.17
N SER A 96 -3.06 6.84 10.26
CA SER A 96 -3.65 6.35 11.51
C SER A 96 -4.14 4.90 11.35
N ALA A 97 -4.63 4.32 12.43
CA ALA A 97 -5.25 2.99 12.40
C ALA A 97 -6.43 2.87 11.41
N ALA A 98 -7.11 3.99 11.07
CA ALA A 98 -8.19 3.99 10.09
C ALA A 98 -7.71 3.69 8.66
N GLY A 99 -6.47 4.08 8.32
CA GLY A 99 -5.83 3.79 7.02
C GLY A 99 -5.20 2.39 6.94
N CYS A 100 -5.23 1.62 8.03
CA CYS A 100 -4.66 0.29 8.08
C CYS A 100 -5.73 -0.80 7.90
N TYR A 101 -5.28 -1.96 7.43
CA TYR A 101 -6.04 -3.19 7.50
C TYR A 101 -5.28 -4.20 8.37
N ARG A 102 -5.99 -4.89 9.28
CA ARG A 102 -5.35 -5.81 10.22
C ARG A 102 -5.89 -7.23 10.08
N VAL A 103 -4.96 -8.19 10.10
CA VAL A 103 -5.26 -9.62 10.20
C VAL A 103 -4.41 -10.18 11.33
N GLY A 104 -5.03 -10.51 12.46
CA GLY A 104 -4.29 -10.94 13.66
C GLY A 104 -3.24 -9.88 14.06
N GLN A 105 -1.99 -10.30 14.15
CA GLN A 105 -0.84 -9.45 14.46
C GLN A 105 -0.26 -8.70 13.23
N VAL A 106 -0.76 -8.96 12.03
CA VAL A 106 -0.25 -8.33 10.80
C VAL A 106 -1.06 -7.08 10.47
N VAL A 107 -0.38 -5.98 10.23
CA VAL A 107 -0.95 -4.66 9.92
C VAL A 107 -0.46 -4.24 8.54
N PHE A 108 -1.37 -3.96 7.64
CA PHE A 108 -1.13 -3.52 6.27
C PHE A 108 -1.50 -2.06 6.10
N TYR A 109 -0.68 -1.31 5.41
CA TYR A 109 -0.93 0.09 5.03
C TYR A 109 -0.05 0.47 3.83
N HIS A 110 -0.28 1.63 3.21
CA HIS A 110 0.53 2.05 2.07
C HIS A 110 1.93 2.51 2.50
N GLY A 111 2.01 3.43 3.41
CA GLY A 111 3.21 4.19 3.79
C GLY A 111 3.02 5.68 3.50
N PHE A 112 3.80 6.53 4.18
CA PHE A 112 3.62 7.99 4.12
C PHE A 112 4.93 8.74 3.88
N ASP A 113 6.05 8.17 4.30
CA ASP A 113 7.38 8.79 4.26
C ASP A 113 8.32 7.99 3.34
N CYS A 114 9.17 8.70 2.56
CA CYS A 114 10.04 8.11 1.53
C CYS A 114 11.52 8.00 1.94
N GLY A 115 11.91 8.43 3.14
CA GLY A 115 13.30 8.42 3.62
C GLY A 115 13.91 7.01 3.68
N LEU A 116 15.22 6.91 3.79
CA LEU A 116 15.93 5.62 3.85
C LEU A 116 15.52 4.76 5.06
N THR A 117 15.14 5.39 6.17
CA THR A 117 14.71 4.73 7.41
C THR A 117 13.20 4.78 7.61
N SER A 118 12.43 5.17 6.57
CA SER A 118 10.99 5.37 6.69
C SER A 118 10.24 4.08 7.06
N ASP A 119 10.67 2.95 6.56
CA ASP A 119 10.03 1.65 6.86
C ASP A 119 10.08 1.34 8.36
N GLU A 120 11.23 1.53 9.00
CA GLU A 120 11.44 1.36 10.43
C GLU A 120 10.66 2.39 11.25
N LEU A 121 10.83 3.67 10.92
CA LEU A 121 10.25 4.76 11.70
C LEU A 121 8.72 4.75 11.64
N GLU A 122 8.15 4.48 10.49
CA GLU A 122 6.70 4.36 10.39
C GLU A 122 6.16 3.12 11.10
N GLY A 123 6.83 1.96 10.96
CA GLY A 123 6.48 0.77 11.72
C GLY A 123 6.46 1.04 13.23
N LEU A 124 7.47 1.75 13.74
CA LEU A 124 7.53 2.19 15.14
C LEU A 124 6.36 3.13 15.49
N GLN A 125 6.08 4.12 14.65
CA GLN A 125 4.98 5.06 14.85
C GLN A 125 3.63 4.35 14.88
N MET A 126 3.38 3.47 13.92
CA MET A 126 2.15 2.70 13.83
C MET A 126 1.98 1.75 15.01
N ASN A 127 3.06 1.12 15.47
CA ASN A 127 3.03 0.29 16.67
C ASN A 127 2.66 1.10 17.91
N ASN A 128 3.22 2.29 18.06
CA ASN A 128 2.88 3.19 19.18
C ASN A 128 1.42 3.65 19.13
N GLN A 129 0.91 4.02 17.95
CA GLN A 129 -0.49 4.46 17.76
C GLN A 129 -1.50 3.33 17.98
N THR A 130 -1.14 2.11 17.67
CA THR A 130 -2.03 0.95 17.77
C THR A 130 -1.90 0.17 19.08
N GLY A 131 -1.25 0.75 20.10
CA GLY A 131 -1.20 0.23 21.47
C GLY A 131 0.05 -0.55 21.82
N CYS A 132 1.17 -0.40 21.11
CA CYS A 132 2.45 -1.04 21.40
C CYS A 132 2.35 -2.56 21.61
N HIS A 133 1.67 -3.25 20.73
CA HIS A 133 1.55 -4.71 20.83
C HIS A 133 2.84 -5.40 20.38
N PRO A 134 3.34 -6.37 21.13
CA PRO A 134 4.47 -7.18 20.73
C PRO A 134 4.13 -8.08 19.53
N PHE A 135 5.16 -8.57 18.89
CA PHE A 135 5.07 -9.56 17.80
C PHE A 135 4.28 -9.11 16.56
N ARG A 136 4.01 -7.82 16.39
CA ARG A 136 3.37 -7.30 15.18
C ARG A 136 4.32 -7.26 14.00
N LEU A 137 3.74 -7.55 12.83
CA LEU A 137 4.34 -7.29 11.55
C LEU A 137 3.62 -6.11 10.88
N PHE A 138 4.38 -5.08 10.49
CA PHE A 138 3.92 -3.94 9.71
C PHE A 138 4.35 -4.11 8.26
N VAL A 139 3.40 -4.24 7.35
CA VAL A 139 3.61 -4.46 5.92
C VAL A 139 3.21 -3.22 5.15
N ARG A 140 4.12 -2.69 4.34
CA ARG A 140 3.87 -1.49 3.53
C ARG A 140 4.44 -1.60 2.11
N GLY A 141 4.10 -0.62 1.26
CA GLY A 141 4.70 -0.35 -0.04
C GLY A 141 5.37 1.03 -0.07
N HIS A 142 4.95 1.92 -0.95
CA HIS A 142 5.28 3.34 -1.09
C HIS A 142 6.73 3.63 -1.53
N THR A 143 7.73 3.13 -0.86
CA THR A 143 9.13 3.45 -1.19
C THR A 143 9.69 2.62 -2.34
N HIS A 144 8.93 1.66 -2.83
CA HIS A 144 9.30 0.73 -3.91
C HIS A 144 10.56 -0.10 -3.63
N ARG A 145 11.05 -0.11 -2.40
CA ARG A 145 12.26 -0.84 -1.97
C ARG A 145 11.86 -2.09 -1.22
N PRO A 146 12.04 -3.29 -1.80
CA PRO A 146 11.73 -4.53 -1.10
C PRO A 146 12.60 -4.69 0.15
N VAL A 147 11.97 -4.87 1.29
CA VAL A 147 12.63 -5.14 2.58
C VAL A 147 11.98 -6.38 3.18
N PRO A 148 12.74 -7.46 3.40
CA PRO A 148 12.21 -8.67 4.04
C PRO A 148 11.77 -8.39 5.47
N PRO A 149 11.00 -9.30 6.10
CA PRO A 149 10.58 -9.15 7.48
C PRO A 149 11.78 -8.90 8.40
N THR A 150 11.91 -7.68 8.89
CA THR A 150 13.05 -7.21 9.69
C THR A 150 12.61 -6.98 11.11
N GLN A 151 13.29 -7.64 12.04
CA GLN A 151 12.97 -7.58 13.47
C GLN A 151 13.54 -6.31 14.11
N MET A 152 12.72 -5.66 14.93
CA MET A 152 13.08 -4.52 15.76
C MET A 152 12.83 -4.83 17.23
N MET A 153 13.75 -4.44 18.09
CA MET A 153 13.71 -4.73 19.54
C MET A 153 13.22 -3.55 20.38
N ARG A 154 13.05 -2.34 19.78
CA ARG A 154 12.76 -1.14 20.57
C ARG A 154 11.39 -0.57 20.24
N THR A 155 10.58 -0.44 21.30
CA THR A 155 9.50 0.56 21.38
C THR A 155 9.80 1.49 22.56
N ARG A 156 9.25 2.70 22.57
CA ARG A 156 9.39 3.62 23.74
C ARG A 156 8.87 3.04 25.05
N LYS A 157 7.98 2.07 25.01
CA LYS A 157 7.23 1.56 26.17
C LYS A 157 7.44 0.07 26.45
N VAL A 158 7.88 -0.70 25.47
CA VAL A 158 7.98 -2.16 25.60
C VAL A 158 9.22 -2.66 24.89
N SER A 159 10.04 -3.43 25.58
CA SER A 159 11.24 -4.08 25.00
C SER A 159 10.91 -5.40 24.29
N LEU A 160 9.72 -5.51 23.70
CA LEU A 160 9.31 -6.70 22.99
C LEU A 160 9.52 -6.54 21.48
N PRO A 161 9.87 -7.63 20.77
CA PRO A 161 10.16 -7.56 19.35
C PRO A 161 8.90 -7.25 18.53
N TRP A 162 9.08 -6.49 17.47
CA TRP A 162 8.12 -6.26 16.40
C TRP A 162 8.86 -6.25 15.06
N TRP A 163 8.14 -6.31 13.95
CA TRP A 163 8.73 -6.42 12.62
C TRP A 163 8.13 -5.42 11.67
N TYR A 164 8.92 -5.03 10.69
CA TYR A 164 8.43 -4.34 9.51
C TYR A 164 8.88 -5.06 8.24
N MET A 165 8.16 -4.86 7.15
CA MET A 165 8.54 -5.29 5.82
C MET A 165 7.99 -4.33 4.77
N ASN A 166 8.69 -4.20 3.64
CA ASN A 166 8.22 -3.48 2.48
C ASN A 166 8.14 -4.43 1.29
N VAL A 167 7.01 -4.43 0.61
CA VAL A 167 6.77 -5.35 -0.51
C VAL A 167 7.35 -4.85 -1.84
N GLY A 168 7.90 -3.64 -1.89
CA GLY A 168 8.35 -3.05 -3.13
C GLY A 168 7.19 -2.51 -3.97
N THR A 169 7.27 -2.66 -5.29
CA THR A 169 6.26 -2.20 -6.25
C THR A 169 5.80 -3.33 -7.15
N CYS A 170 4.61 -3.17 -7.75
CA CYS A 170 4.15 -3.97 -8.90
C CYS A 170 4.20 -3.18 -10.21
N GLY A 171 4.60 -1.92 -10.15
CA GLY A 171 4.76 -1.04 -11.30
C GLY A 171 6.16 -1.07 -11.90
N PRO A 172 6.40 -0.25 -12.93
CA PRO A 172 7.70 -0.13 -13.58
C PRO A 172 8.80 0.28 -12.58
N LEU A 173 9.98 -0.35 -12.69
CA LEU A 173 11.14 0.00 -11.85
C LEU A 173 11.81 1.31 -12.28
N LYS A 174 11.55 1.77 -13.50
CA LYS A 174 12.01 3.06 -14.04
C LYS A 174 10.84 3.76 -14.73
N PRO A 175 9.91 4.33 -13.99
CA PRO A 175 8.87 5.14 -14.60
C PRO A 175 9.46 6.42 -15.18
N ASP A 176 8.83 6.98 -16.21
CA ASP A 176 9.37 8.11 -16.99
C ASP A 176 9.66 9.35 -16.13
N TYR A 177 8.87 9.61 -15.10
CA TYR A 177 9.09 10.71 -14.16
C TYR A 177 10.34 10.55 -13.27
N MET A 178 10.94 9.35 -13.24
CA MET A 178 12.14 9.03 -12.45
C MET A 178 13.43 9.04 -13.25
N THR A 179 13.42 9.52 -14.50
CA THR A 179 14.59 9.50 -15.39
C THR A 179 15.86 10.14 -14.82
N ARG A 180 15.71 11.09 -13.89
CA ARG A 180 16.81 11.82 -13.24
C ARG A 180 17.12 11.35 -11.83
N LYS A 181 16.42 10.34 -11.30
CA LYS A 181 16.59 9.84 -9.94
C LYS A 181 17.14 8.43 -9.97
N ASP A 182 17.95 8.10 -8.97
CA ASP A 182 18.44 6.74 -8.80
C ASP A 182 17.32 5.85 -8.23
N THR A 183 16.92 4.86 -9.01
CA THR A 183 15.96 3.81 -8.63
C THR A 183 16.65 2.45 -8.43
N GLY A 184 17.98 2.43 -8.29
CA GLY A 184 18.77 1.20 -8.25
C GLY A 184 18.44 0.26 -7.09
N ASN A 185 17.71 0.75 -6.08
CA ASN A 185 17.21 -0.05 -4.95
C ASN A 185 15.70 -0.34 -5.02
N TRP A 186 15.04 0.02 -6.12
CA TRP A 186 13.65 -0.35 -6.36
C TRP A 186 13.56 -1.82 -6.78
N GLY A 187 12.48 -2.47 -6.42
CA GLY A 187 12.24 -3.85 -6.79
C GLY A 187 10.77 -4.23 -6.69
N SER A 188 10.41 -5.22 -7.48
CA SER A 188 9.07 -5.81 -7.45
C SER A 188 9.03 -6.95 -6.44
N GLY A 189 7.96 -7.02 -5.68
CA GLY A 189 7.82 -8.06 -4.68
C GLY A 189 6.40 -8.45 -4.36
N LEU A 190 6.26 -9.68 -3.89
CA LEU A 190 5.02 -10.26 -3.37
C LEU A 190 5.31 -10.87 -2.01
N ALA A 191 4.49 -10.54 -1.01
CA ALA A 191 4.56 -11.17 0.30
C ALA A 191 3.54 -12.31 0.42
N LEU A 192 4.00 -13.47 0.86
CA LEU A 192 3.16 -14.55 1.35
C LEU A 192 3.18 -14.49 2.87
N ILE A 193 2.02 -14.35 3.50
CA ILE A 193 1.92 -14.19 4.95
C ILE A 193 0.84 -15.14 5.47
N GLU A 194 1.26 -16.05 6.33
CA GLU A 194 0.37 -16.85 7.14
C GLU A 194 0.19 -16.16 8.49
N ALA A 195 -1.04 -15.84 8.86
CA ALA A 195 -1.34 -15.22 10.14
C ALA A 195 -2.48 -15.94 10.82
N ARG A 196 -2.31 -16.28 12.09
CA ARG A 196 -3.40 -16.80 12.91
C ARG A 196 -4.29 -15.65 13.36
N MET A 197 -5.60 -15.86 13.29
CA MET A 197 -6.55 -14.92 13.86
C MET A 197 -6.44 -14.98 15.38
N GLU A 198 -6.28 -13.83 16.01
CA GLU A 198 -6.17 -13.71 17.47
C GLU A 198 -7.41 -14.36 18.15
N THR A 199 -7.17 -15.38 18.94
CA THR A 199 -8.03 -15.64 20.10
C THR A 199 -7.47 -14.82 21.26
N ALA A 200 -8.31 -14.09 21.97
CA ALA A 200 -7.95 -13.05 22.92
C ALA A 200 -6.95 -13.42 24.05
N SER A 201 -6.47 -14.63 24.11
CA SER A 201 -5.67 -15.19 25.21
C SER A 201 -4.17 -15.36 24.92
N ARG A 202 -3.64 -15.03 23.72
CA ARG A 202 -2.24 -15.32 23.36
C ARG A 202 -1.50 -14.12 22.76
N LEU A 203 -1.33 -13.06 23.52
CA LEU A 203 -0.52 -11.89 23.13
C LEU A 203 1.00 -12.10 23.28
N ASN A 204 1.45 -13.27 23.74
CA ASN A 204 2.83 -13.48 24.16
C ASN A 204 3.67 -14.30 23.19
N ALA A 205 3.15 -14.63 22.01
CA ALA A 205 3.89 -15.38 20.99
C ALA A 205 3.67 -14.79 19.60
N LYS A 206 4.65 -14.97 18.72
CA LYS A 206 4.56 -14.66 17.30
C LYS A 206 3.57 -15.64 16.64
N GLU A 207 2.50 -15.11 16.05
CA GLU A 207 1.44 -15.91 15.42
C GLU A 207 1.35 -15.66 13.89
N TRP A 208 2.47 -15.37 13.26
CA TRP A 208 2.54 -15.21 11.82
C TRP A 208 3.90 -15.69 11.28
N GLU A 209 3.89 -16.05 10.00
CA GLU A 209 5.09 -16.26 9.19
C GLU A 209 4.95 -15.46 7.91
N ALA A 210 6.02 -14.88 7.43
CA ALA A 210 6.02 -14.05 6.24
C ALA A 210 7.26 -14.33 5.39
N GLU A 211 7.06 -14.42 4.09
CA GLU A 211 8.08 -14.54 3.06
C GLU A 211 7.91 -13.42 2.05
N LEU A 212 8.98 -12.69 1.77
CA LEU A 212 9.03 -11.76 0.65
C LEU A 212 9.65 -12.47 -0.55
N ARG A 213 8.90 -12.57 -1.64
CA ARG A 213 9.39 -13.02 -2.93
C ARG A 213 9.61 -11.82 -3.83
N THR A 214 10.86 -11.56 -4.16
CA THR A 214 11.20 -10.57 -5.17
C THR A 214 11.10 -11.20 -6.55
N MET A 215 10.48 -10.51 -7.47
CA MET A 215 10.41 -10.93 -8.87
C MET A 215 11.69 -10.46 -9.57
N PRO A 216 12.29 -11.29 -10.44
CA PRO A 216 13.41 -10.84 -11.24
C PRO A 216 12.96 -9.69 -12.14
N CYS A 217 13.84 -8.71 -12.33
CA CYS A 217 13.67 -7.59 -13.24
C CYS A 217 13.68 -8.05 -14.69
#